data_8abd854c14e7b9bb367cdbf5b1742aa0
#
_entry.id   8abd854c14e7b9bb367cdbf5b1742aa0
#
_cell.length_a   1.000
_cell.length_b   1.000
_cell.length_c   1.000
_cell.angle_alpha   90.00
_cell.angle_beta   90.00
_cell.angle_gamma   90.00
#
_symmetry.space_group_name_H-M   'P 1'
#
loop_
_entity.id
_entity.type
_entity.pdbx_description
1 polymer ?
#
loop_
_entity_poly.entity_id
_entity_poly.type
_entity_poly.pdbx_seq_one_letter_code
_entity_poly.pdbx_strand_id
1 'polypeptide(L)'
;MKRFFAALVLVAVAGTALAQQGPKPEDMIKIRKAGFGFMAWNFGKIKANLDGNFNKDQVIAAANVVAATAGSGMGALFAPGTDKDVGDQKTRVKPELFQQPDRVKELMGNLSREANELVKVAATGDVAAIKAQFGKTGGTCKACHDDFRKD
;
A
#
# COMPACT_ATOMS: atom_id res chain seq x y z
N MET A 1 -67.05 -17.14 29.82
CA MET A 1 -66.10 -17.40 28.67
C MET A 1 -65.53 -16.09 28.24
N LYS A 2 -64.30 -15.75 28.72
CA LYS A 2 -63.60 -14.48 28.42
C LYS A 2 -62.57 -14.78 27.38
N ARG A 3 -62.73 -14.20 26.18
CA ARG A 3 -61.80 -14.32 25.05
C ARG A 3 -60.75 -13.18 25.18
N PHE A 4 -59.52 -13.51 25.54
CA PHE A 4 -58.39 -12.58 25.49
C PHE A 4 -57.85 -12.56 24.07
N PHE A 5 -58.00 -11.44 23.37
CA PHE A 5 -57.27 -11.14 22.12
C PHE A 5 -55.89 -10.60 22.50
N ALA A 6 -54.86 -11.39 22.28
CA ALA A 6 -53.48 -10.90 22.33
C ALA A 6 -53.14 -10.22 21.02
N ALA A 7 -53.00 -8.90 21.06
CA ALA A 7 -52.50 -8.14 19.92
C ALA A 7 -50.99 -8.26 19.86
N LEU A 8 -50.48 -8.95 18.84
CA LEU A 8 -49.06 -9.06 18.54
C LEU A 8 -48.59 -7.79 17.82
N VAL A 9 -47.86 -6.90 18.52
CA VAL A 9 -47.26 -5.71 17.92
C VAL A 9 -45.94 -6.14 17.27
N LEU A 10 -45.91 -6.24 15.92
CA LEU A 10 -44.71 -6.43 15.13
C LEU A 10 -43.97 -5.09 15.04
N VAL A 11 -42.92 -4.92 15.82
CA VAL A 11 -42.00 -3.80 15.66
C VAL A 11 -41.08 -4.13 14.49
N ALA A 12 -41.34 -3.52 13.31
CA ALA A 12 -40.44 -3.54 12.16
C ALA A 12 -39.22 -2.64 12.48
N VAL A 13 -38.11 -3.25 12.88
CA VAL A 13 -36.81 -2.56 12.95
C VAL A 13 -36.35 -2.33 11.51
N ALA A 14 -36.63 -1.17 10.98
CA ALA A 14 -36.00 -0.70 9.74
C ALA A 14 -34.52 -0.43 10.01
N GLY A 15 -33.70 -1.46 9.81
CA GLY A 15 -32.24 -1.31 9.81
C GLY A 15 -31.86 -0.43 8.64
N THR A 16 -31.54 0.83 8.89
CA THR A 16 -30.84 1.68 7.91
C THR A 16 -29.46 1.06 7.69
N ALA A 17 -29.32 0.30 6.61
CA ALA A 17 -28.03 -0.08 6.09
C ALA A 17 -27.31 1.22 5.69
N LEU A 18 -26.51 1.78 6.59
CA LEU A 18 -25.52 2.78 6.25
C LEU A 18 -24.56 2.07 5.29
N ALA A 19 -24.82 2.19 3.99
CA ALA A 19 -23.87 1.79 2.97
C ALA A 19 -22.56 2.53 3.29
N GLN A 20 -21.58 1.79 3.78
CA GLN A 20 -20.27 2.31 4.11
C GLN A 20 -19.67 2.77 2.79
N GLN A 21 -19.82 4.06 2.49
CA GLN A 21 -19.21 4.65 1.31
C GLN A 21 -17.71 4.43 1.43
N GLY A 22 -17.12 3.75 0.44
CA GLY A 22 -15.67 3.57 0.37
C GLY A 22 -14.94 4.91 0.46
N PRO A 23 -13.62 4.89 0.70
CA PRO A 23 -12.83 6.11 0.80
C PRO A 23 -13.02 6.98 -0.45
N LYS A 24 -13.11 8.30 -0.27
CA LYS A 24 -13.22 9.23 -1.40
C LYS A 24 -11.94 9.20 -2.25
N PRO A 25 -12.01 9.46 -3.56
CA PRO A 25 -10.83 9.50 -4.43
C PRO A 25 -9.71 10.41 -3.90
N GLU A 26 -10.06 11.55 -3.32
CA GLU A 26 -9.10 12.46 -2.68
C GLU A 26 -8.35 11.81 -1.53
N ASP A 27 -9.05 11.11 -0.65
CA ASP A 27 -8.46 10.41 0.50
C ASP A 27 -7.57 9.26 0.03
N MET A 28 -8.00 8.52 -1.00
CA MET A 28 -7.18 7.46 -1.60
C MET A 28 -5.86 7.99 -2.15
N ILE A 29 -5.87 9.11 -2.87
CA ILE A 29 -4.65 9.75 -3.39
C ILE A 29 -3.76 10.19 -2.22
N LYS A 30 -4.34 10.83 -1.22
CA LYS A 30 -3.63 11.32 -0.03
C LYS A 30 -2.95 10.17 0.73
N ILE A 31 -3.71 9.11 1.06
CA ILE A 31 -3.21 7.95 1.79
C ILE A 31 -2.13 7.22 0.97
N ARG A 32 -2.36 7.01 -0.33
CA ARG A 32 -1.40 6.41 -1.25
C ARG A 32 -0.07 7.17 -1.26
N LYS A 33 -0.11 8.50 -1.42
CA LYS A 33 1.10 9.34 -1.42
C LYS A 33 1.83 9.29 -0.09
N ALA A 34 1.10 9.34 1.03
CA ALA A 34 1.68 9.25 2.36
C ALA A 34 2.36 7.88 2.60
N GLY A 35 1.68 6.79 2.26
CA GLY A 35 2.20 5.43 2.42
C GLY A 35 3.44 5.17 1.59
N PHE A 36 3.41 5.47 0.28
CA PHE A 36 4.60 5.33 -0.57
C PHE A 36 5.71 6.31 -0.20
N GLY A 37 5.38 7.51 0.27
CA GLY A 37 6.36 8.47 0.79
C GLY A 37 7.08 7.94 2.03
N PHE A 38 6.33 7.37 2.97
CA PHE A 38 6.91 6.78 4.18
C PHE A 38 7.75 5.53 3.87
N MET A 39 7.29 4.70 2.93
CA MET A 39 8.07 3.57 2.41
C MET A 39 9.40 4.05 1.80
N ALA A 40 9.36 5.04 0.93
CA ALA A 40 10.53 5.60 0.27
C ALA A 40 11.53 6.21 1.26
N TRP A 41 11.04 6.89 2.31
CA TRP A 41 11.89 7.42 3.38
C TRP A 41 12.63 6.30 4.13
N ASN A 42 11.94 5.20 4.48
CA ASN A 42 12.59 4.05 5.11
C ASN A 42 13.56 3.33 4.16
N PHE A 43 13.21 3.21 2.88
CA PHE A 43 14.11 2.67 1.87
C PHE A 43 15.38 3.53 1.73
N GLY A 44 15.25 4.86 1.79
CA GLY A 44 16.38 5.80 1.83
C GLY A 44 17.25 5.63 3.07
N LYS A 45 16.69 5.28 4.25
CA LYS A 45 17.46 4.97 5.46
C LYS A 45 18.34 3.72 5.27
N ILE A 46 17.82 2.69 4.60
CA ILE A 46 18.63 1.50 4.26
C ILE A 46 19.80 1.93 3.37
N LYS A 47 19.52 2.72 2.32
CA LYS A 47 20.58 3.24 1.45
C LYS A 47 21.66 4.00 2.21
N ALA A 48 21.26 4.91 3.09
CA ALA A 48 22.22 5.70 3.89
C ALA A 48 23.12 4.81 4.77
N ASN A 49 22.57 3.72 5.33
CA ASN A 49 23.34 2.74 6.09
C ASN A 49 24.30 1.93 5.20
N LEU A 50 23.92 1.61 3.97
CA LEU A 50 24.76 0.86 3.03
C LEU A 50 25.90 1.72 2.45
N ASP A 51 25.71 3.05 2.38
CA ASP A 51 26.69 3.99 1.84
C ASP A 51 27.60 4.59 2.94
N GLY A 52 27.23 4.47 4.21
CA GLY A 52 27.92 5.08 5.35
C GLY A 52 28.21 4.10 6.51
N ASN A 53 27.95 4.56 7.72
CA ASN A 53 28.11 3.75 8.92
C ASN A 53 26.95 2.76 9.08
N PHE A 54 27.21 1.50 8.81
CA PHE A 54 26.21 0.44 8.87
C PHE A 54 25.73 0.18 10.31
N ASN A 55 24.41 0.29 10.51
CA ASN A 55 23.72 -0.08 11.74
C ASN A 55 22.66 -1.14 11.42
N LYS A 56 22.90 -2.37 11.81
CA LYS A 56 22.04 -3.51 11.53
C LYS A 56 20.61 -3.30 12.01
N ASP A 57 20.43 -2.78 13.23
CA ASP A 57 19.10 -2.63 13.83
C ASP A 57 18.26 -1.57 13.09
N GLN A 58 18.89 -0.48 12.65
CA GLN A 58 18.22 0.51 11.81
C GLN A 58 17.80 -0.06 10.46
N VAL A 59 18.65 -0.89 9.85
CA VAL A 59 18.34 -1.53 8.58
C VAL A 59 17.18 -2.51 8.73
N ILE A 60 17.19 -3.35 9.78
CA ILE A 60 16.08 -4.27 10.08
C ILE A 60 14.79 -3.49 10.30
N ALA A 61 14.81 -2.46 11.14
CA ALA A 61 13.62 -1.65 11.41
C ALA A 61 13.06 -1.02 10.13
N ALA A 62 13.92 -0.44 9.29
CA ALA A 62 13.52 0.18 8.03
C ALA A 62 12.98 -0.86 7.02
N ALA A 63 13.61 -2.03 6.91
CA ALA A 63 13.16 -3.11 6.03
C ALA A 63 11.77 -3.62 6.44
N ASN A 64 11.50 -3.77 7.73
CA ASN A 64 10.18 -4.15 8.24
C ASN A 64 9.09 -3.14 7.85
N VAL A 65 9.36 -1.84 7.93
CA VAL A 65 8.40 -0.80 7.50
C VAL A 65 8.15 -0.89 6.00
N VAL A 66 9.19 -1.08 5.18
CA VAL A 66 9.05 -1.26 3.73
C VAL A 66 8.16 -2.47 3.42
N ALA A 67 8.42 -3.62 4.05
CA ALA A 67 7.65 -4.84 3.83
C ALA A 67 6.21 -4.72 4.33
N ALA A 68 5.98 -4.16 5.52
CA ALA A 68 4.65 -3.94 6.07
C ALA A 68 3.82 -3.02 5.17
N THR A 69 4.42 -1.94 4.66
CA THR A 69 3.72 -1.02 3.74
C THR A 69 3.43 -1.70 2.41
N ALA A 70 4.38 -2.44 1.84
CA ALA A 70 4.18 -3.18 0.59
C ALA A 70 3.06 -4.23 0.69
N GLY A 71 2.93 -4.88 1.86
CA GLY A 71 1.91 -5.90 2.14
C GLY A 71 0.57 -5.36 2.65
N SER A 72 0.45 -4.04 2.90
CA SER A 72 -0.74 -3.45 3.54
C SER A 72 -1.96 -3.26 2.61
N GLY A 73 -1.92 -3.75 1.38
CA GLY A 73 -3.03 -3.59 0.44
C GLY A 73 -3.06 -2.24 -0.28
N MET A 74 -1.92 -1.55 -0.39
CA MET A 74 -1.79 -0.26 -1.09
C MET A 74 -2.37 -0.25 -2.51
N GLY A 75 -2.45 -1.42 -3.17
CA GLY A 75 -3.06 -1.56 -4.49
C GLY A 75 -4.53 -1.13 -4.54
N ALA A 76 -5.28 -1.32 -3.45
CA ALA A 76 -6.68 -0.90 -3.36
C ALA A 76 -6.88 0.63 -3.41
N LEU A 77 -5.82 1.41 -3.19
CA LEU A 77 -5.84 2.87 -3.27
C LEU A 77 -5.71 3.40 -4.71
N PHE A 78 -5.54 2.50 -5.69
CA PHE A 78 -5.59 2.81 -7.10
C PHE A 78 -6.97 2.45 -7.64
N ALA A 79 -7.97 3.28 -7.34
CA ALA A 79 -9.34 3.13 -7.82
C ALA A 79 -9.61 4.04 -9.03
N PRO A 80 -10.58 3.71 -9.90
CA PRO A 80 -10.99 4.57 -10.99
C PRO A 80 -11.26 6.00 -10.53
N GLY A 81 -10.77 6.99 -11.29
CA GLY A 81 -10.88 8.42 -10.93
C GLY A 81 -9.74 8.94 -10.05
N THR A 82 -8.78 8.09 -9.62
CA THR A 82 -7.58 8.52 -8.86
C THR A 82 -6.34 8.73 -9.75
N ASP A 83 -6.50 8.74 -11.06
CA ASP A 83 -5.51 9.10 -12.09
C ASP A 83 -5.53 10.60 -12.45
N LYS A 84 -6.50 11.32 -11.90
CA LYS A 84 -6.69 12.77 -12.06
C LYS A 84 -6.50 13.47 -10.74
N ASP A 85 -6.09 14.73 -10.80
CA ASP A 85 -6.06 15.59 -9.63
C ASP A 85 -7.46 15.76 -9.05
N VAL A 86 -7.61 15.63 -7.74
CA VAL A 86 -8.89 15.76 -7.03
C VAL A 86 -8.68 16.71 -5.85
N GLY A 87 -9.42 17.81 -5.82
CA GLY A 87 -9.22 18.88 -4.86
C GLY A 87 -7.76 19.35 -4.89
N ASP A 88 -7.12 19.41 -3.73
CA ASP A 88 -5.70 19.78 -3.59
C ASP A 88 -4.74 18.61 -3.83
N GLN A 89 -5.25 17.40 -4.07
CA GLN A 89 -4.43 16.22 -4.26
C GLN A 89 -3.98 16.08 -5.71
N LYS A 90 -2.68 16.24 -5.92
CA LYS A 90 -2.04 15.99 -7.22
C LYS A 90 -1.62 14.52 -7.34
N THR A 91 -1.78 13.96 -8.55
CA THR A 91 -1.36 12.58 -8.85
C THR A 91 -0.59 12.50 -10.16
N ARG A 92 0.34 11.55 -10.21
CA ARG A 92 1.11 11.23 -11.42
C ARG A 92 0.76 9.85 -12.00
N VAL A 93 -0.35 9.25 -11.57
CA VAL A 93 -0.78 7.96 -12.11
C VAL A 93 -1.22 8.12 -13.55
N LYS A 94 -0.73 7.24 -14.42
CA LYS A 94 -1.20 7.13 -15.80
C LYS A 94 -2.54 6.39 -15.87
N PRO A 95 -3.50 6.80 -16.73
CA PRO A 95 -4.79 6.12 -16.89
C PRO A 95 -4.67 4.64 -17.28
N GLU A 96 -3.59 4.28 -17.96
CA GLU A 96 -3.29 2.90 -18.41
C GLU A 96 -3.18 1.90 -17.26
N LEU A 97 -2.91 2.36 -16.04
CA LEU A 97 -2.89 1.52 -14.84
C LEU A 97 -4.23 0.80 -14.65
N PHE A 98 -5.36 1.47 -14.91
CA PHE A 98 -6.70 0.90 -14.73
C PHE A 98 -7.12 -0.05 -15.86
N GLN A 99 -6.38 -0.04 -16.96
CA GLN A 99 -6.60 -0.91 -18.11
C GLN A 99 -5.79 -2.22 -18.02
N GLN A 100 -4.85 -2.30 -17.06
CA GLN A 100 -3.91 -3.41 -16.93
C GLN A 100 -3.90 -3.99 -15.50
N PRO A 101 -5.06 -4.44 -14.95
CA PRO A 101 -5.17 -4.87 -13.55
C PRO A 101 -4.25 -6.05 -13.22
N ASP A 102 -4.06 -6.99 -14.15
CA ASP A 102 -3.17 -8.13 -13.91
C ASP A 102 -1.71 -7.72 -13.83
N ARG A 103 -1.29 -6.75 -14.65
CA ARG A 103 0.06 -6.19 -14.60
C ARG A 103 0.29 -5.44 -13.28
N VAL A 104 -0.68 -4.64 -12.83
CA VAL A 104 -0.62 -3.96 -11.53
C VAL A 104 -0.51 -4.98 -10.40
N LYS A 105 -1.32 -6.03 -10.42
CA LYS A 105 -1.28 -7.11 -9.42
C LYS A 105 0.09 -7.80 -9.39
N GLU A 106 0.65 -8.11 -10.54
CA GLU A 106 1.99 -8.69 -10.68
C GLU A 106 3.06 -7.78 -10.05
N LEU A 107 3.08 -6.49 -10.41
CA LEU A 107 4.05 -5.53 -9.91
C LEU A 107 3.96 -5.33 -8.41
N MET A 108 2.76 -5.21 -7.86
CA MET A 108 2.53 -5.11 -6.42
C MET A 108 2.95 -6.39 -5.68
N GLY A 109 2.67 -7.56 -6.26
CA GLY A 109 3.12 -8.85 -5.75
C GLY A 109 4.64 -8.97 -5.73
N ASN A 110 5.30 -8.54 -6.78
CA ASN A 110 6.76 -8.51 -6.87
C ASN A 110 7.37 -7.60 -5.81
N LEU A 111 6.83 -6.39 -5.62
CA LEU A 111 7.28 -5.47 -4.57
C LEU A 111 7.14 -6.12 -3.18
N SER A 112 5.98 -6.71 -2.88
CA SER A 112 5.74 -7.36 -1.59
C SER A 112 6.72 -8.52 -1.35
N ARG A 113 6.97 -9.35 -2.37
CA ARG A 113 7.91 -10.47 -2.28
C ARG A 113 9.34 -9.99 -2.01
N GLU A 114 9.84 -9.05 -2.83
CA GLU A 114 11.21 -8.56 -2.69
C GLU A 114 11.43 -7.76 -1.39
N ALA A 115 10.40 -7.05 -0.90
CA ALA A 115 10.45 -6.36 0.38
C ALA A 115 10.51 -7.34 1.56
N ASN A 116 9.75 -8.44 1.52
CA ASN A 116 9.82 -9.48 2.55
C ASN A 116 11.17 -10.22 2.53
N GLU A 117 11.75 -10.43 1.35
CA GLU A 117 13.09 -10.99 1.24
C GLU A 117 14.14 -10.02 1.81
N LEU A 118 13.98 -8.71 1.60
CA LEU A 118 14.86 -7.70 2.19
C LEU A 118 14.86 -7.76 3.73
N VAL A 119 13.71 -8.04 4.37
CA VAL A 119 13.63 -8.25 5.82
C VAL A 119 14.49 -9.44 6.27
N LYS A 120 14.37 -10.57 5.57
CA LYS A 120 15.15 -11.78 5.90
C LYS A 120 16.64 -11.55 5.75
N VAL A 121 17.03 -10.93 4.64
CA VAL A 121 18.44 -10.64 4.37
C VAL A 121 18.99 -9.59 5.35
N ALA A 122 18.19 -8.56 5.70
CA ALA A 122 18.58 -7.57 6.71
C ALA A 122 18.89 -8.20 8.07
N ALA A 123 18.13 -9.23 8.46
CA ALA A 123 18.33 -9.96 9.72
C ALA A 123 19.70 -10.69 9.80
N THR A 124 20.33 -11.01 8.69
CA THR A 124 21.67 -11.62 8.67
C THR A 124 22.76 -10.61 9.08
N GLY A 125 22.62 -9.34 8.70
CA GLY A 125 23.64 -8.31 8.86
C GLY A 125 24.73 -8.37 7.79
N ASP A 126 24.60 -9.24 6.78
CA ASP A 126 25.53 -9.31 5.64
C ASP A 126 25.28 -8.10 4.70
N VAL A 127 26.15 -7.13 4.76
CA VAL A 127 26.07 -5.87 4.02
C VAL A 127 26.02 -6.11 2.51
N ALA A 128 26.81 -7.07 2.00
CA ALA A 128 26.84 -7.37 0.56
C ALA A 128 25.51 -7.98 0.07
N ALA A 129 24.97 -8.94 0.84
CA ALA A 129 23.67 -9.54 0.57
C ALA A 129 22.53 -8.53 0.68
N ILE A 130 22.57 -7.65 1.69
CA ILE A 130 21.58 -6.57 1.87
C ILE A 130 21.63 -5.61 0.68
N LYS A 131 22.81 -5.21 0.23
CA LYS A 131 22.97 -4.32 -0.94
C LYS A 131 22.42 -4.93 -2.22
N ALA A 132 22.67 -6.23 -2.43
CA ALA A 132 22.12 -6.94 -3.59
C ALA A 132 20.58 -6.99 -3.53
N GLN A 133 19.98 -7.33 -2.38
CA GLN A 133 18.55 -7.39 -2.20
C GLN A 133 17.88 -6.01 -2.23
N PHE A 134 18.55 -4.98 -1.71
CA PHE A 134 18.12 -3.58 -1.84
C PHE A 134 17.96 -3.19 -3.32
N GLY A 135 18.93 -3.56 -4.17
CA GLY A 135 18.85 -3.32 -5.62
C GLY A 135 17.63 -4.00 -6.26
N LYS A 136 17.37 -5.28 -5.92
CA LYS A 136 16.18 -6.01 -6.42
C LYS A 136 14.88 -5.34 -5.98
N THR A 137 14.76 -4.98 -4.70
CA THR A 137 13.58 -4.30 -4.17
C THR A 137 13.36 -2.94 -4.87
N GLY A 138 14.43 -2.15 -5.06
CA GLY A 138 14.39 -0.89 -5.80
C GLY A 138 13.95 -1.06 -7.26
N GLY A 139 14.39 -2.15 -7.90
CA GLY A 139 13.98 -2.52 -9.26
C GLY A 139 12.47 -2.72 -9.39
N THR A 140 11.80 -3.27 -8.38
CA THR A 140 10.33 -3.42 -8.40
C THR A 140 9.60 -2.08 -8.34
N CYS A 141 10.12 -1.13 -7.57
CA CYS A 141 9.58 0.24 -7.54
C CYS A 141 9.71 0.89 -8.91
N LYS A 142 10.91 0.77 -9.52
CA LYS A 142 11.18 1.32 -10.84
C LYS A 142 10.25 0.74 -11.91
N ALA A 143 10.08 -0.56 -11.95
CA ALA A 143 9.24 -1.23 -12.94
C ALA A 143 7.80 -0.68 -12.95
N CYS A 144 7.19 -0.50 -11.77
CA CYS A 144 5.85 0.08 -11.68
C CYS A 144 5.84 1.57 -12.09
N HIS A 145 6.87 2.33 -11.74
CA HIS A 145 6.98 3.74 -12.10
C HIS A 145 7.15 3.93 -13.60
N ASP A 146 7.95 3.11 -14.26
CA ASP A 146 8.15 3.18 -15.72
C ASP A 146 6.83 2.92 -16.47
N ASP A 147 6.08 1.91 -16.04
CA ASP A 147 4.80 1.55 -16.67
C ASP A 147 3.72 2.60 -16.40
N PHE A 148 3.55 3.05 -15.15
CA PHE A 148 2.32 3.69 -14.69
C PHE A 148 2.46 5.07 -14.03
N ARG A 149 3.65 5.67 -13.99
CA ARG A 149 3.88 6.99 -13.42
C ARG A 149 4.29 8.00 -14.50
N LYS A 150 3.61 9.15 -14.53
CA LYS A 150 4.01 10.32 -15.34
C LYS A 150 5.30 10.92 -14.77
N ASP A 151 6.11 11.51 -15.63
CA ASP A 151 7.32 12.26 -15.28
C ASP A 151 7.06 13.50 -14.41
#